data_570d2e8c483527f3d05f6a6573a8e0db
#
_entry.id   570d2e8c483527f3d05f6a6573a8e0db
#
_cell.length_a   1.000
_cell.length_b   1.000
_cell.length_c   1.000
_cell.angle_alpha   90.00
_cell.angle_beta   90.00
_cell.angle_gamma   90.00
#
_symmetry.space_group_name_H-M   'P 1'
#
loop_
_entity.id
_entity.type
_entity.pdbx_description
1 polymer ?
#
loop_
_entity_poly.entity_id
_entity_poly.type
_entity_poly.pdbx_seq_one_letter_code
_entity_poly.pdbx_strand_id
1 'polypeptide(L)'
;MSYLEPFQSVALFENTFRHQLNKKTGKIDERKFVFDKHFGDGEGQLPVVPDRYRLIWMPGCPHSNKAMITLRLLGLDRVISVGECGVLRDPRGWIFSEDLGGVDPVLKIHYLDDAYLKGDPDFVGRSTVPAIADVTTGAIVQNEAWDIPKYFVVDWKKYHKENAPDLYPKKLRTEIDELSAFINKRINAYACGFARSQEAFDEGYVSYFEALGTLEERLATRRFINGDYITLSDIHLYVALIRFHINYHLVFGVNKKRLEDYPNLWNYTRDIYQTEGFYDYTKLELIKRHYQQSPHMRAKLGNVYGLLGAGPDNRQLLSTTGREKLSADPENK
;
A
#
# COMPACT_ATOMS: atom_id res chain seq x y z
N MET A 1 -0.01 14.43 -23.40
CA MET A 1 0.99 14.18 -22.33
C MET A 1 2.22 15.02 -22.63
N SER A 2 2.55 15.97 -21.77
CA SER A 2 3.79 16.73 -21.88
C SER A 2 4.96 15.81 -21.55
N TYR A 3 5.91 15.68 -22.46
CA TYR A 3 7.17 14.98 -22.19
C TYR A 3 7.97 15.83 -21.21
N LEU A 4 8.15 15.33 -19.98
CA LEU A 4 9.09 15.93 -19.06
C LEU A 4 10.50 15.55 -19.52
N GLU A 5 11.37 16.56 -19.67
CA GLU A 5 12.78 16.30 -19.86
C GLU A 5 13.35 15.43 -18.74
N PRO A 6 14.32 14.53 -19.00
CA PRO A 6 14.87 13.61 -18.00
C PRO A 6 15.33 14.31 -16.71
N PHE A 7 15.91 15.48 -16.81
CA PHE A 7 16.35 16.28 -15.65
C PHE A 7 15.18 16.79 -14.81
N GLN A 8 14.07 17.16 -15.43
CA GLN A 8 12.86 17.59 -14.68
C GLN A 8 12.26 16.42 -13.91
N SER A 9 12.34 15.21 -14.45
CA SER A 9 11.86 14.00 -13.79
C SER A 9 12.71 13.62 -12.58
N VAL A 10 14.04 13.80 -12.63
CA VAL A 10 14.95 13.60 -11.48
C VAL A 10 14.67 14.63 -10.40
N ALA A 11 14.57 15.91 -10.77
CA ALA A 11 14.25 16.98 -9.82
C ALA A 11 12.89 16.76 -9.13
N LEU A 12 11.87 16.31 -9.87
CA LEU A 12 10.57 15.98 -9.31
C LEU A 12 10.65 14.82 -8.31
N PHE A 13 11.44 13.78 -8.62
CA PHE A 13 11.66 12.67 -7.73
C PHE A 13 12.38 13.11 -6.45
N GLU A 14 13.45 13.88 -6.55
CA GLU A 14 14.19 14.39 -5.40
C GLU A 14 13.35 15.30 -4.53
N ASN A 15 12.56 16.20 -5.12
CA ASN A 15 11.63 17.06 -4.39
C ASN A 15 10.55 16.25 -3.66
N THR A 16 10.09 15.12 -4.23
CA THR A 16 9.10 14.26 -3.60
C THR A 16 9.58 13.66 -2.27
N PHE A 17 10.87 13.35 -2.17
CA PHE A 17 11.46 12.67 -1.00
C PHE A 17 12.46 13.52 -0.21
N ARG A 18 12.64 14.81 -0.57
CA ARG A 18 13.69 15.68 0.01
C ARG A 18 13.67 15.76 1.54
N HIS A 19 12.48 15.66 2.15
CA HIS A 19 12.31 15.73 3.60
C HIS A 19 12.60 14.40 4.32
N GLN A 20 12.74 13.31 3.58
CA GLN A 20 13.02 11.98 4.10
C GLN A 20 14.41 11.46 3.74
N LEU A 21 15.11 12.12 2.81
CA LEU A 21 16.44 11.69 2.39
C LEU A 21 17.51 12.10 3.40
N ASN A 22 18.12 11.12 4.03
CA ASN A 22 19.32 11.33 4.85
C ASN A 22 20.54 11.49 3.91
N LYS A 23 20.99 12.72 3.77
CA LYS A 23 22.10 13.07 2.85
C LYS A 23 23.44 12.47 3.26
N LYS A 24 23.62 12.07 4.53
CA LYS A 24 24.88 11.47 5.02
C LYS A 24 24.94 9.99 4.70
N THR A 25 23.84 9.26 4.88
CA THR A 25 23.78 7.81 4.72
C THR A 25 23.19 7.37 3.37
N GLY A 26 22.55 8.26 2.62
CA GLY A 26 21.84 7.95 1.39
C GLY A 26 20.58 7.12 1.59
N LYS A 27 20.14 6.91 2.83
CA LYS A 27 18.92 6.17 3.19
C LYS A 27 17.71 7.10 3.22
N ILE A 28 16.53 6.50 3.14
CA ILE A 28 15.28 7.19 3.40
C ILE A 28 14.94 7.00 4.88
N ASP A 29 14.88 8.10 5.61
CA ASP A 29 14.46 8.11 7.00
C ASP A 29 12.95 7.91 7.13
N GLU A 30 12.49 7.50 8.30
CA GLU A 30 11.07 7.37 8.61
C GLU A 30 10.35 8.71 8.42
N ARG A 31 9.16 8.63 7.87
CA ARG A 31 8.32 9.81 7.66
C ARG A 31 7.69 10.24 8.99
N LYS A 32 7.78 11.54 9.29
CA LYS A 32 6.93 12.14 10.32
C LYS A 32 5.54 12.39 9.74
N PHE A 33 4.53 11.85 10.40
CA PHE A 33 3.14 12.11 10.06
C PHE A 33 2.66 13.33 10.84
N VAL A 34 1.88 14.17 10.17
CA VAL A 34 1.31 15.39 10.76
C VAL A 34 -0.13 15.16 11.17
N PHE A 35 -0.81 14.22 10.48
CA PHE A 35 -2.20 13.87 10.71
C PHE A 35 -2.25 12.45 11.26
N ASP A 36 -2.12 12.33 12.58
CA ASP A 36 -1.98 11.05 13.31
C ASP A 36 -3.06 10.85 14.39
N LYS A 37 -4.16 11.59 14.31
CA LYS A 37 -5.24 11.46 15.29
C LYS A 37 -5.85 10.06 15.27
N HIS A 38 -5.92 9.45 16.44
CA HIS A 38 -6.56 8.15 16.63
C HIS A 38 -8.09 8.24 16.57
N PHE A 39 -8.75 7.17 16.17
CA PHE A 39 -10.19 7.02 16.33
C PHE A 39 -10.53 6.57 17.76
N GLY A 40 -11.68 6.99 18.27
CA GLY A 40 -12.16 6.62 19.60
C GLY A 40 -13.05 7.67 20.22
N ASP A 41 -13.41 7.47 21.49
CA ASP A 41 -14.30 8.34 22.26
C ASP A 41 -13.54 9.22 23.27
N GLY A 42 -12.20 9.18 23.27
CA GLY A 42 -11.33 9.98 24.15
C GLY A 42 -11.17 11.43 23.69
N GLU A 43 -10.72 12.28 24.60
CA GLU A 43 -10.42 13.68 24.28
C GLU A 43 -9.36 13.79 23.19
N GLY A 44 -9.62 14.60 22.17
CA GLY A 44 -8.72 14.79 21.01
C GLY A 44 -8.76 13.65 19.98
N GLN A 45 -9.50 12.58 20.22
CA GLN A 45 -9.70 11.50 19.26
C GLN A 45 -10.76 11.83 18.21
N LEU A 46 -10.70 11.14 17.08
CA LEU A 46 -11.71 11.23 16.02
C LEU A 46 -12.90 10.35 16.38
N PRO A 47 -14.11 10.89 16.53
CA PRO A 47 -15.27 10.06 16.87
C PRO A 47 -15.61 9.11 15.74
N VAL A 48 -15.98 7.86 16.09
CA VAL A 48 -16.36 6.82 15.12
C VAL A 48 -17.81 7.01 14.72
N VAL A 49 -18.05 7.80 13.66
CA VAL A 49 -19.38 8.22 13.18
C VAL A 49 -19.54 7.82 11.70
N PRO A 50 -20.63 7.08 11.34
CA PRO A 50 -20.94 6.75 9.95
C PRO A 50 -21.04 7.98 9.06
N ASP A 51 -20.68 7.82 7.80
CA ASP A 51 -20.80 8.82 6.71
C ASP A 51 -20.02 10.13 6.92
N ARG A 52 -19.25 10.21 8.02
CA ARG A 52 -18.43 11.37 8.32
C ARG A 52 -17.07 11.34 7.65
N TYR A 53 -16.55 10.18 7.31
CA TYR A 53 -15.20 10.04 6.81
C TYR A 53 -15.13 9.50 5.40
N ARG A 54 -14.04 9.85 4.72
CA ARG A 54 -13.74 9.45 3.36
C ARG A 54 -12.31 8.93 3.27
N LEU A 55 -12.16 7.66 2.89
CA LEU A 55 -10.86 7.08 2.57
C LEU A 55 -10.42 7.57 1.19
N ILE A 56 -9.32 8.31 1.13
CA ILE A 56 -8.67 8.67 -0.13
C ILE A 56 -7.57 7.67 -0.41
N TRP A 57 -7.66 7.01 -1.54
CA TRP A 57 -6.72 5.97 -1.94
C TRP A 57 -6.24 6.13 -3.38
N MET A 58 -5.19 5.38 -3.77
CA MET A 58 -4.70 5.28 -5.13
C MET A 58 -4.30 3.83 -5.43
N PRO A 59 -4.85 3.21 -6.48
CA PRO A 59 -4.70 1.76 -6.75
C PRO A 59 -3.24 1.26 -6.84
N GLY A 60 -2.33 2.08 -7.36
CA GLY A 60 -0.91 1.73 -7.48
C GLY A 60 -0.16 1.70 -6.15
N CYS A 61 -0.62 2.45 -5.12
CA CYS A 61 0.06 2.56 -3.83
C CYS A 61 -0.17 1.31 -2.96
N PRO A 62 0.88 0.64 -2.45
CA PRO A 62 0.71 -0.53 -1.59
C PRO A 62 0.00 -0.18 -0.28
N HIS A 63 0.30 0.96 0.30
CA HIS A 63 -0.33 1.40 1.55
C HIS A 63 -1.83 1.68 1.36
N SER A 64 -2.21 2.35 0.27
CA SER A 64 -3.61 2.54 -0.10
C SER A 64 -4.35 1.23 -0.32
N ASN A 65 -3.67 0.27 -0.95
CA ASN A 65 -4.25 -1.02 -1.24
C ASN A 65 -4.54 -1.83 0.05
N LYS A 66 -3.65 -1.75 1.07
CA LYS A 66 -3.92 -2.35 2.39
C LYS A 66 -5.21 -1.77 3.00
N ALA A 67 -5.30 -0.45 3.06
CA ALA A 67 -6.46 0.22 3.65
C ALA A 67 -7.75 -0.12 2.89
N MET A 68 -7.70 -0.14 1.55
CA MET A 68 -8.87 -0.44 0.71
C MET A 68 -9.33 -1.89 0.84
N ILE A 69 -8.41 -2.86 0.81
CA ILE A 69 -8.73 -4.28 1.01
C ILE A 69 -9.34 -4.48 2.40
N THR A 70 -8.71 -3.93 3.45
CA THR A 70 -9.24 -4.04 4.82
C THR A 70 -10.63 -3.46 4.94
N LEU A 71 -10.85 -2.24 4.42
CA LEU A 71 -12.15 -1.58 4.44
C LEU A 71 -13.23 -2.45 3.79
N ARG A 72 -12.94 -3.06 2.65
CA ARG A 72 -13.88 -3.88 1.89
C ARG A 72 -14.13 -5.25 2.52
N LEU A 73 -13.10 -5.93 3.02
CA LEU A 73 -13.28 -7.21 3.74
C LEU A 73 -14.20 -7.04 4.94
N LEU A 74 -14.14 -5.90 5.61
CA LEU A 74 -14.96 -5.57 6.78
C LEU A 74 -16.34 -4.97 6.40
N GLY A 75 -16.57 -4.65 5.13
CA GLY A 75 -17.82 -4.02 4.66
C GLY A 75 -18.01 -2.58 5.15
N LEU A 76 -16.92 -1.88 5.47
CA LEU A 76 -16.96 -0.51 5.99
C LEU A 76 -17.22 0.54 4.89
N ASP A 77 -17.19 0.17 3.61
CA ASP A 77 -17.58 1.04 2.50
C ASP A 77 -19.04 1.52 2.55
N ARG A 78 -19.84 0.95 3.42
CA ARG A 78 -21.22 1.40 3.71
C ARG A 78 -21.28 2.61 4.63
N VAL A 79 -20.21 2.87 5.37
CA VAL A 79 -20.16 3.92 6.42
C VAL A 79 -18.93 4.82 6.29
N ILE A 80 -17.97 4.47 5.45
CA ILE A 80 -16.80 5.28 5.08
C ILE A 80 -16.77 5.37 3.55
N SER A 81 -17.02 6.55 3.02
CA SER A 81 -16.99 6.74 1.57
C SER A 81 -15.55 6.67 1.02
N VAL A 82 -15.42 6.44 -0.29
CA VAL A 82 -14.10 6.25 -0.91
C VAL A 82 -13.88 7.26 -2.02
N GLY A 83 -12.71 7.90 -2.03
CA GLY A 83 -12.22 8.78 -3.10
C GLY A 83 -10.96 8.18 -3.74
N GLU A 84 -10.92 8.11 -5.07
CA GLU A 84 -9.83 7.53 -5.82
C GLU A 84 -9.00 8.59 -6.52
N CYS A 85 -7.69 8.61 -6.21
CA CYS A 85 -6.71 9.39 -6.96
C CYS A 85 -6.25 8.63 -8.20
N GLY A 86 -5.95 9.37 -9.25
CA GLY A 86 -5.31 8.84 -10.45
C GLY A 86 -3.91 8.27 -10.15
N VAL A 87 -3.48 7.30 -10.97
CA VAL A 87 -2.19 6.61 -10.77
C VAL A 87 -0.98 7.44 -11.18
N LEU A 88 -1.20 8.49 -11.93
CA LEU A 88 -0.19 9.48 -12.30
C LEU A 88 -0.39 10.73 -11.45
N ARG A 89 0.71 11.32 -11.04
CA ARG A 89 0.73 12.58 -10.32
C ARG A 89 1.49 13.63 -11.12
N ASP A 90 1.13 14.87 -10.94
CA ASP A 90 1.87 16.01 -11.45
C ASP A 90 2.84 16.60 -10.37
N PRO A 91 3.55 17.70 -10.68
CA PRO A 91 4.44 18.36 -9.72
C PRO A 91 3.76 18.84 -8.43
N ARG A 92 2.47 19.18 -8.47
CA ARG A 92 1.70 19.60 -7.30
C ARG A 92 1.32 18.42 -6.40
N GLY A 93 1.04 17.25 -6.98
CA GLY A 93 0.71 16.08 -6.18
C GLY A 93 -0.31 15.15 -6.84
N TRP A 94 -1.17 14.55 -6.03
CA TRP A 94 -2.23 13.64 -6.48
C TRP A 94 -3.43 14.42 -7.00
N ILE A 95 -3.87 14.04 -8.22
CA ILE A 95 -5.12 14.48 -8.85
C ILE A 95 -6.13 13.35 -8.66
N PHE A 96 -7.40 13.67 -8.52
CA PHE A 96 -8.45 12.64 -8.49
C PHE A 96 -8.60 11.97 -9.86
N SER A 97 -9.13 10.74 -9.87
CA SER A 97 -9.23 9.91 -11.08
C SER A 97 -9.98 10.61 -12.20
N GLU A 98 -9.49 10.43 -13.43
CA GLU A 98 -10.15 10.93 -14.63
C GLU A 98 -11.57 10.34 -14.79
N ASP A 99 -11.79 9.12 -14.31
CA ASP A 99 -13.12 8.46 -14.30
C ASP A 99 -14.13 9.24 -13.46
N LEU A 100 -13.65 10.07 -12.52
CA LEU A 100 -14.46 10.99 -11.71
C LEU A 100 -14.45 12.43 -12.26
N GLY A 101 -14.00 12.64 -13.49
CA GLY A 101 -13.83 13.97 -14.08
C GLY A 101 -12.70 14.78 -13.44
N GLY A 102 -11.76 14.13 -12.78
CA GLY A 102 -10.60 14.76 -12.13
C GLY A 102 -10.93 15.56 -10.87
N VAL A 103 -12.15 15.44 -10.33
CA VAL A 103 -12.63 16.14 -9.13
C VAL A 103 -13.25 15.13 -8.17
N ASP A 104 -12.87 15.17 -6.91
CA ASP A 104 -13.55 14.34 -5.91
C ASP A 104 -15.01 14.79 -5.75
N PRO A 105 -15.99 13.89 -5.95
CA PRO A 105 -17.40 14.26 -5.96
C PRO A 105 -17.96 14.68 -4.59
N VAL A 106 -17.28 14.33 -3.49
CA VAL A 106 -17.67 14.67 -2.12
C VAL A 106 -16.93 15.90 -1.63
N LEU A 107 -15.60 15.90 -1.70
CA LEU A 107 -14.77 17.00 -1.21
C LEU A 107 -14.75 18.22 -2.14
N LYS A 108 -15.19 18.05 -3.41
CA LYS A 108 -15.23 19.09 -4.44
C LYS A 108 -13.86 19.74 -4.71
N ILE A 109 -12.81 18.95 -4.62
CA ILE A 109 -11.43 19.36 -4.87
C ILE A 109 -10.82 18.60 -6.03
N HIS A 110 -9.87 19.22 -6.73
CA HIS A 110 -9.14 18.64 -7.84
C HIS A 110 -7.83 17.99 -7.40
N TYR A 111 -7.15 18.60 -6.43
CA TYR A 111 -5.90 18.11 -5.85
C TYR A 111 -6.11 17.64 -4.41
N LEU A 112 -5.53 16.50 -4.07
CA LEU A 112 -5.54 16.01 -2.68
C LEU A 112 -4.85 16.98 -1.72
N ASP A 113 -3.87 17.74 -2.21
CA ASP A 113 -3.15 18.76 -1.47
C ASP A 113 -4.08 19.82 -0.84
N ASP A 114 -5.16 20.16 -1.53
CA ASP A 114 -6.15 21.10 -1.00
C ASP A 114 -6.80 20.61 0.31
N ALA A 115 -7.01 19.30 0.47
CA ALA A 115 -7.55 18.73 1.70
C ALA A 115 -6.49 18.69 2.83
N TYR A 116 -5.21 18.55 2.49
CA TYR A 116 -4.11 18.65 3.45
C TYR A 116 -3.98 20.06 4.00
N LEU A 117 -4.01 21.08 3.12
CA LEU A 117 -3.97 22.49 3.49
C LEU A 117 -5.19 22.96 4.28
N LYS A 118 -6.35 22.34 4.09
CA LYS A 118 -7.52 22.56 4.97
C LYS A 118 -7.31 22.02 6.37
N GLY A 119 -6.56 20.94 6.52
CA GLY A 119 -6.23 20.34 7.83
C GLY A 119 -5.14 21.12 8.58
N ASP A 120 -4.17 21.60 7.83
CA ASP A 120 -3.06 22.42 8.32
C ASP A 120 -2.65 23.41 7.21
N PRO A 121 -3.00 24.71 7.32
CA PRO A 121 -2.65 25.72 6.32
C PRO A 121 -1.13 25.91 6.12
N ASP A 122 -0.34 25.56 7.12
CA ASP A 122 1.13 25.63 7.09
C ASP A 122 1.78 24.30 6.67
N PHE A 123 1.01 23.35 6.17
CA PHE A 123 1.49 22.05 5.78
C PHE A 123 2.59 22.13 4.72
N VAL A 124 3.79 21.76 5.11
CA VAL A 124 4.99 21.69 4.25
C VAL A 124 5.42 20.25 4.13
N GLY A 125 4.71 19.48 3.34
CA GLY A 125 5.00 18.07 3.19
C GLY A 125 4.53 17.55 1.86
N ARG A 126 4.55 16.22 1.76
CA ARG A 126 3.98 15.53 0.63
C ARG A 126 2.58 15.02 1.01
N SER A 127 1.57 15.46 0.29
CA SER A 127 0.23 14.88 0.35
C SER A 127 0.31 13.40 -0.04
N THR A 128 -0.01 12.50 0.86
CA THR A 128 0.13 11.06 0.65
C THR A 128 -1.20 10.34 0.68
N VAL A 129 -1.21 9.15 0.10
CA VAL A 129 -2.30 8.19 0.17
C VAL A 129 -1.79 6.90 0.83
N PRO A 130 -2.62 6.17 1.61
CA PRO A 130 -3.99 6.51 1.97
C PRO A 130 -4.05 7.72 2.90
N ALA A 131 -5.21 8.37 2.92
CA ALA A 131 -5.54 9.41 3.88
C ALA A 131 -7.02 9.35 4.22
N ILE A 132 -7.38 9.77 5.43
CA ILE A 132 -8.78 9.92 5.85
C ILE A 132 -9.12 11.40 5.88
N ALA A 133 -10.14 11.79 5.13
CA ALA A 133 -10.72 13.12 5.18
C ALA A 133 -12.00 13.12 6.02
N ASP A 134 -12.19 14.16 6.82
CA ASP A 134 -13.48 14.46 7.46
C ASP A 134 -14.33 15.23 6.43
N VAL A 135 -15.43 14.66 5.98
CA VAL A 135 -16.27 15.25 4.92
C VAL A 135 -16.96 16.54 5.37
N THR A 136 -17.12 16.76 6.67
CA THR A 136 -17.76 17.96 7.23
C THR A 136 -16.89 19.20 7.09
N THR A 137 -15.56 19.02 7.15
CA THR A 137 -14.57 20.09 7.02
C THR A 137 -13.85 20.07 5.68
N GLY A 138 -13.84 18.91 5.01
CA GLY A 138 -13.06 18.65 3.81
C GLY A 138 -11.55 18.53 4.08
N ALA A 139 -11.14 18.41 5.35
CA ALA A 139 -9.75 18.37 5.79
C ALA A 139 -9.26 16.94 5.97
N ILE A 140 -7.96 16.68 5.70
CA ILE A 140 -7.32 15.43 6.11
C ILE A 140 -7.16 15.44 7.63
N VAL A 141 -7.51 14.33 8.26
CA VAL A 141 -7.44 14.13 9.72
C VAL A 141 -6.54 12.97 10.14
N GLN A 142 -6.26 12.02 9.21
CA GLN A 142 -5.39 10.88 9.47
C GLN A 142 -4.69 10.46 8.17
N ASN A 143 -3.36 10.24 8.23
CA ASN A 143 -2.59 9.76 7.07
C ASN A 143 -1.47 8.78 7.46
N GLU A 144 -1.52 8.22 8.68
CA GLU A 144 -0.63 7.14 9.09
C GLU A 144 -1.06 5.83 8.42
N ALA A 145 -0.35 5.49 7.37
CA ALA A 145 -0.75 4.43 6.45
C ALA A 145 -0.73 3.01 7.06
N TRP A 146 -0.01 2.82 8.19
CA TRP A 146 0.04 1.55 8.89
C TRP A 146 -1.07 1.40 9.91
N ASP A 147 -1.52 2.52 10.48
CA ASP A 147 -2.56 2.53 11.50
C ASP A 147 -3.97 2.48 10.89
N ILE A 148 -4.19 3.07 9.70
CA ILE A 148 -5.51 3.10 9.07
C ILE A 148 -6.17 1.70 8.98
N PRO A 149 -5.51 0.63 8.51
CA PRO A 149 -6.11 -0.71 8.51
C PRO A 149 -6.43 -1.21 9.93
N LYS A 150 -5.59 -0.90 10.92
CA LYS A 150 -5.79 -1.31 12.32
C LYS A 150 -6.99 -0.60 12.94
N TYR A 151 -7.18 0.70 12.68
CA TYR A 151 -8.39 1.43 13.08
C TYR A 151 -9.64 0.80 12.50
N PHE A 152 -9.65 0.44 11.23
CA PHE A 152 -10.80 -0.22 10.61
C PHE A 152 -11.16 -1.52 11.32
N VAL A 153 -10.18 -2.31 11.72
CA VAL A 153 -10.41 -3.58 12.41
C VAL A 153 -10.84 -3.40 13.88
N VAL A 154 -10.28 -2.43 14.58
CA VAL A 154 -10.47 -2.28 16.04
C VAL A 154 -11.58 -1.28 16.37
N ASP A 155 -11.41 -0.04 15.93
CA ASP A 155 -12.27 1.07 16.36
C ASP A 155 -13.59 1.09 15.60
N TRP A 156 -13.59 0.65 14.35
CA TRP A 156 -14.79 0.56 13.52
C TRP A 156 -15.54 -0.77 13.63
N LYS A 157 -15.20 -1.63 14.58
CA LYS A 157 -15.75 -3.00 14.71
C LYS A 157 -17.27 -3.04 14.77
N LYS A 158 -17.91 -2.08 15.43
CA LYS A 158 -19.37 -1.99 15.52
C LYS A 158 -20.11 -1.82 14.20
N TYR A 159 -19.39 -1.44 13.15
CA TYR A 159 -19.94 -1.24 11.80
C TYR A 159 -19.48 -2.30 10.79
N HIS A 160 -18.81 -3.36 11.24
CA HIS A 160 -18.45 -4.46 10.35
C HIS A 160 -19.70 -5.13 9.78
N LYS A 161 -19.59 -5.65 8.55
CA LYS A 161 -20.63 -6.47 7.96
C LYS A 161 -20.83 -7.76 8.78
N GLU A 162 -21.99 -8.37 8.65
CA GLU A 162 -22.21 -9.72 9.15
C GLU A 162 -21.18 -10.68 8.50
N ASN A 163 -20.63 -11.59 9.28
CA ASN A 163 -19.57 -12.52 8.83
C ASN A 163 -18.28 -11.85 8.33
N ALA A 164 -17.98 -10.64 8.75
CA ALA A 164 -16.68 -10.03 8.49
C ALA A 164 -15.56 -10.88 9.11
N PRO A 165 -14.43 -11.10 8.39
CA PRO A 165 -13.31 -11.85 8.95
C PRO A 165 -12.71 -11.13 10.16
N ASP A 166 -12.29 -11.89 11.19
CA ASP A 166 -11.52 -11.34 12.32
C ASP A 166 -10.05 -11.22 11.91
N LEU A 167 -9.69 -10.08 11.31
CA LEU A 167 -8.33 -9.81 10.82
C LEU A 167 -7.31 -9.54 11.94
N TYR A 168 -7.76 -9.43 13.21
CA TYR A 168 -6.89 -9.13 14.35
C TYR A 168 -7.35 -9.85 15.63
N PRO A 169 -7.45 -11.20 15.57
CA PRO A 169 -7.97 -12.02 16.66
C PRO A 169 -7.09 -11.87 17.90
N LYS A 170 -7.74 -11.77 19.08
CA LYS A 170 -7.07 -11.47 20.35
C LYS A 170 -5.87 -12.38 20.65
N LYS A 171 -5.98 -13.66 20.30
CA LYS A 171 -4.92 -14.66 20.54
C LYS A 171 -3.65 -14.45 19.70
N LEU A 172 -3.77 -13.79 18.54
CA LEU A 172 -2.68 -13.61 17.59
C LEU A 172 -2.15 -12.17 17.52
N ARG A 173 -2.68 -11.24 18.31
CA ARG A 173 -2.36 -9.81 18.21
C ARG A 173 -0.85 -9.52 18.28
N THR A 174 -0.16 -10.09 19.25
CA THR A 174 1.28 -9.92 19.41
C THR A 174 2.02 -10.41 18.17
N GLU A 175 1.71 -11.62 17.68
CA GLU A 175 2.33 -12.19 16.48
C GLU A 175 2.01 -11.37 15.22
N ILE A 176 0.77 -10.88 15.08
CA ILE A 176 0.36 -10.02 13.96
C ILE A 176 1.13 -8.70 13.98
N ASP A 177 1.27 -8.06 15.15
CA ASP A 177 1.98 -6.79 15.27
C ASP A 177 3.50 -6.98 14.98
N GLU A 178 4.12 -8.03 15.50
CA GLU A 178 5.52 -8.38 15.23
C GLU A 178 5.78 -8.68 13.75
N LEU A 179 4.94 -9.49 13.11
CA LEU A 179 5.04 -9.78 11.69
C LEU A 179 4.77 -8.57 10.82
N SER A 180 3.80 -7.75 11.19
CA SER A 180 3.51 -6.51 10.47
C SER A 180 4.70 -5.55 10.54
N ALA A 181 5.34 -5.42 11.70
CA ALA A 181 6.56 -4.62 11.86
C ALA A 181 7.74 -5.21 11.06
N PHE A 182 7.91 -6.54 11.09
CA PHE A 182 8.92 -7.23 10.28
C PHE A 182 8.73 -6.98 8.78
N ILE A 183 7.49 -7.15 8.28
CA ILE A 183 7.13 -6.90 6.89
C ILE A 183 7.40 -5.45 6.52
N ASN A 184 6.98 -4.50 7.36
CA ASN A 184 7.22 -3.07 7.13
C ASN A 184 8.71 -2.76 6.98
N LYS A 185 9.51 -3.30 7.88
CA LYS A 185 10.94 -3.01 7.95
C LYS A 185 11.75 -3.74 6.87
N ARG A 186 11.42 -5.01 6.59
CA ARG A 186 12.28 -5.92 5.82
C ARG A 186 11.75 -6.22 4.40
N ILE A 187 10.42 -6.30 4.21
CA ILE A 187 9.81 -6.54 2.89
C ILE A 187 9.49 -5.20 2.21
N ASN A 188 10.30 -4.20 2.47
CA ASN A 188 10.14 -2.88 1.92
C ASN A 188 11.16 -2.63 0.79
N ALA A 189 10.80 -3.02 -0.43
CA ALA A 189 11.66 -2.78 -1.61
C ALA A 189 11.96 -1.28 -1.86
N TYR A 190 11.24 -0.38 -1.18
CA TYR A 190 11.54 1.06 -1.23
C TYR A 190 12.92 1.40 -0.64
N ALA A 191 13.44 0.59 0.31
CA ALA A 191 14.78 0.76 0.84
C ALA A 191 15.83 0.69 -0.30
N CYS A 192 15.71 -0.27 -1.21
CA CYS A 192 16.52 -0.33 -2.43
C CYS A 192 16.11 0.76 -3.43
N GLY A 193 14.80 0.88 -3.64
CA GLY A 193 14.22 1.80 -4.61
C GLY A 193 14.65 3.25 -4.44
N PHE A 194 14.80 3.71 -3.22
CA PHE A 194 15.11 5.10 -2.89
C PHE A 194 16.52 5.31 -2.32
N ALA A 195 17.35 4.28 -2.23
CA ALA A 195 18.76 4.40 -1.86
C ALA A 195 19.49 5.43 -2.74
N ARG A 196 20.41 6.18 -2.13
CA ARG A 196 21.24 7.20 -2.79
C ARG A 196 22.75 6.93 -2.62
N SER A 197 23.08 5.74 -2.12
CA SER A 197 24.45 5.22 -2.10
C SER A 197 24.40 3.74 -2.41
N GLN A 198 25.53 3.18 -2.92
CA GLN A 198 25.63 1.75 -3.18
C GLN A 198 25.49 0.96 -1.87
N GLU A 199 26.13 1.43 -0.80
CA GLU A 199 26.06 0.80 0.52
C GLU A 199 24.62 0.69 1.05
N ALA A 200 23.82 1.79 0.96
CA ALA A 200 22.43 1.78 1.38
C ALA A 200 21.57 0.84 0.51
N PHE A 201 21.87 0.75 -0.79
CA PHE A 201 21.21 -0.18 -1.69
C PHE A 201 21.53 -1.63 -1.32
N ASP A 202 22.82 -1.97 -1.15
CA ASP A 202 23.26 -3.33 -0.87
C ASP A 202 22.73 -3.82 0.47
N GLU A 203 22.72 -2.98 1.51
CA GLU A 203 22.14 -3.30 2.82
C GLU A 203 20.63 -3.60 2.69
N GLY A 204 19.88 -2.74 1.99
CA GLY A 204 18.46 -2.96 1.73
C GLY A 204 18.19 -4.23 0.92
N TYR A 205 19.03 -4.48 -0.09
CA TYR A 205 18.94 -5.63 -0.97
C TYR A 205 19.14 -6.97 -0.22
N VAL A 206 20.20 -7.06 0.59
CA VAL A 206 20.47 -8.24 1.42
C VAL A 206 19.32 -8.47 2.39
N SER A 207 18.91 -7.41 3.13
CA SER A 207 17.80 -7.47 4.08
C SER A 207 16.50 -7.96 3.44
N TYR A 208 16.19 -7.50 2.23
CA TYR A 208 14.97 -7.86 1.52
C TYR A 208 14.93 -9.36 1.17
N PHE A 209 16.01 -9.89 0.58
CA PHE A 209 16.07 -11.29 0.15
C PHE A 209 16.19 -12.28 1.31
N GLU A 210 16.87 -11.92 2.41
CA GLU A 210 16.86 -12.70 3.64
C GLU A 210 15.45 -12.82 4.23
N ALA A 211 14.72 -11.70 4.27
CA ALA A 211 13.36 -11.69 4.78
C ALA A 211 12.40 -12.51 3.91
N LEU A 212 12.54 -12.48 2.58
CA LEU A 212 11.78 -13.37 1.69
C LEU A 212 12.08 -14.84 1.99
N GLY A 213 13.35 -15.22 2.24
CA GLY A 213 13.72 -16.57 2.64
C GLY A 213 13.05 -17.02 3.95
N THR A 214 13.07 -16.16 4.98
CA THR A 214 12.39 -16.41 6.25
C THR A 214 10.88 -16.65 6.08
N LEU A 215 10.22 -15.85 5.24
CA LEU A 215 8.79 -15.99 5.00
C LEU A 215 8.46 -17.20 4.11
N GLU A 216 9.34 -17.55 3.17
CA GLU A 216 9.24 -18.76 2.37
C GLU A 216 9.21 -20.03 3.25
N GLU A 217 10.17 -20.13 4.20
CA GLU A 217 10.24 -21.22 5.17
C GLU A 217 9.00 -21.27 6.06
N ARG A 218 8.54 -20.12 6.56
CA ARG A 218 7.35 -20.03 7.40
C ARG A 218 6.09 -20.55 6.70
N LEU A 219 5.93 -20.23 5.43
CA LEU A 219 4.78 -20.59 4.61
C LEU A 219 4.84 -22.03 4.07
N ALA A 220 5.92 -22.77 4.30
CA ALA A 220 6.01 -24.19 3.90
C ALA A 220 5.00 -25.07 4.62
N THR A 221 4.59 -24.71 5.85
CA THR A 221 3.70 -25.51 6.71
C THR A 221 2.43 -24.79 7.13
N ARG A 222 2.21 -23.56 6.69
CA ARG A 222 1.05 -22.73 7.05
C ARG A 222 0.37 -22.19 5.80
N ARG A 223 -0.95 -22.21 5.75
CA ARG A 223 -1.70 -21.65 4.63
C ARG A 223 -1.51 -20.14 4.55
N PHE A 224 -1.71 -19.43 5.68
CA PHE A 224 -1.53 -18.00 5.83
C PHE A 224 -0.39 -17.71 6.81
N ILE A 225 0.07 -16.46 6.84
CA ILE A 225 1.30 -16.11 7.59
C ILE A 225 1.17 -16.33 9.10
N ASN A 226 -0.05 -16.22 9.66
CA ASN A 226 -0.37 -16.47 11.06
C ASN A 226 -1.12 -17.81 11.31
N GLY A 227 -1.21 -18.72 10.33
CA GLY A 227 -1.84 -20.02 10.45
C GLY A 227 -2.97 -20.27 9.46
N ASP A 228 -4.18 -20.55 9.96
CA ASP A 228 -5.30 -20.98 9.15
C ASP A 228 -6.24 -19.86 8.68
N TYR A 229 -6.02 -18.62 9.16
CA TYR A 229 -6.89 -17.49 8.89
C TYR A 229 -6.11 -16.32 8.30
N ILE A 230 -6.75 -15.59 7.39
CA ILE A 230 -6.23 -14.30 6.90
C ILE A 230 -6.27 -13.27 8.03
N THR A 231 -5.17 -12.55 8.20
CA THR A 231 -4.99 -11.50 9.20
C THR A 231 -4.46 -10.21 8.56
N LEU A 232 -4.33 -9.15 9.34
CA LEU A 232 -3.70 -7.90 8.87
C LEU A 232 -2.29 -8.12 8.31
N SER A 233 -1.50 -9.06 8.90
CA SER A 233 -0.16 -9.38 8.40
C SER A 233 -0.20 -9.93 6.98
N ASP A 234 -1.24 -10.73 6.64
CA ASP A 234 -1.41 -11.27 5.29
C ASP A 234 -1.71 -10.15 4.28
N ILE A 235 -2.56 -9.19 4.64
CA ILE A 235 -2.84 -8.04 3.79
C ILE A 235 -1.55 -7.23 3.57
N HIS A 236 -0.75 -7.03 4.63
CA HIS A 236 0.52 -6.30 4.54
C HIS A 236 1.53 -7.01 3.63
N LEU A 237 1.68 -8.31 3.77
CA LEU A 237 2.61 -9.11 2.97
C LEU A 237 2.15 -9.20 1.51
N TYR A 238 0.88 -9.53 1.29
CA TYR A 238 0.32 -9.69 -0.04
C TYR A 238 0.54 -8.48 -0.95
N VAL A 239 0.27 -7.27 -0.45
CA VAL A 239 0.41 -6.07 -1.30
C VAL A 239 1.87 -5.79 -1.70
N ALA A 240 2.83 -6.25 -0.91
CA ALA A 240 4.25 -6.18 -1.26
C ALA A 240 4.64 -7.26 -2.28
N LEU A 241 4.20 -8.51 -2.08
CA LEU A 241 4.52 -9.64 -2.96
C LEU A 241 3.93 -9.48 -4.36
N ILE A 242 2.68 -9.04 -4.47
CA ILE A 242 2.07 -8.82 -5.79
C ILE A 242 2.79 -7.71 -6.58
N ARG A 243 3.34 -6.70 -5.89
CA ARG A 243 4.16 -5.66 -6.54
C ARG A 243 5.57 -6.14 -6.85
N PHE A 244 6.13 -7.04 -6.05
CA PHE A 244 7.38 -7.70 -6.36
C PHE A 244 7.25 -8.49 -7.68
N HIS A 245 6.19 -9.28 -7.83
CA HIS A 245 5.87 -10.00 -9.06
C HIS A 245 5.78 -9.07 -10.29
N ILE A 246 5.09 -7.92 -10.16
CA ILE A 246 4.78 -7.06 -11.32
C ILE A 246 5.90 -6.06 -11.63
N ASN A 247 6.47 -5.41 -10.62
CA ASN A 247 7.26 -4.18 -10.82
C ASN A 247 8.58 -4.10 -10.05
N TYR A 248 8.66 -4.55 -8.77
CA TYR A 248 9.78 -4.17 -7.91
C TYR A 248 11.12 -4.71 -8.39
N HIS A 249 11.13 -5.90 -8.96
CA HIS A 249 12.34 -6.49 -9.55
C HIS A 249 12.92 -5.60 -10.67
N LEU A 250 12.05 -4.92 -11.41
CA LEU A 250 12.44 -4.01 -12.48
C LEU A 250 12.75 -2.61 -11.95
N VAL A 251 11.78 -2.02 -11.21
CA VAL A 251 11.83 -0.59 -10.85
C VAL A 251 12.80 -0.33 -9.71
N PHE A 252 12.93 -1.26 -8.76
CA PHE A 252 13.78 -1.10 -7.57
C PHE A 252 15.06 -1.94 -7.61
N GLY A 253 15.29 -2.69 -8.69
CA GLY A 253 16.48 -3.50 -8.86
C GLY A 253 16.60 -4.69 -7.92
N VAL A 254 15.50 -5.10 -7.26
CA VAL A 254 15.45 -6.29 -6.38
C VAL A 254 15.27 -7.55 -7.22
N ASN A 255 16.32 -7.92 -7.96
CA ASN A 255 16.26 -8.87 -9.08
C ASN A 255 17.10 -10.15 -8.89
N LYS A 256 17.52 -10.48 -7.64
CA LYS A 256 18.27 -11.72 -7.33
C LYS A 256 17.46 -12.97 -7.70
N LYS A 257 16.17 -12.94 -7.39
CA LYS A 257 15.20 -14.00 -7.67
C LYS A 257 13.87 -13.36 -8.05
N ARG A 258 13.03 -14.07 -8.78
CA ARG A 258 11.63 -13.73 -9.00
C ARG A 258 10.78 -14.24 -7.85
N LEU A 259 9.54 -13.76 -7.73
CA LEU A 259 8.60 -14.31 -6.73
C LEU A 259 8.30 -15.80 -7.01
N GLU A 260 8.25 -16.18 -8.28
CA GLU A 260 8.02 -17.55 -8.75
C GLU A 260 9.13 -18.53 -8.33
N ASP A 261 10.34 -18.03 -8.01
CA ASP A 261 11.46 -18.83 -7.50
C ASP A 261 11.33 -19.16 -6.00
N TYR A 262 10.24 -18.68 -5.36
CA TYR A 262 9.85 -18.95 -3.98
C TYR A 262 8.50 -19.68 -3.99
N PRO A 263 8.47 -21.03 -4.10
CA PRO A 263 7.23 -21.76 -4.36
C PRO A 263 6.14 -21.56 -3.30
N ASN A 264 6.49 -21.40 -2.02
CA ASN A 264 5.50 -21.16 -0.97
C ASN A 264 4.96 -19.72 -1.01
N LEU A 265 5.83 -18.72 -1.17
CA LEU A 265 5.42 -17.32 -1.33
C LEU A 265 4.60 -17.12 -2.61
N TRP A 266 5.00 -17.76 -3.70
CA TRP A 266 4.26 -17.68 -4.96
C TRP A 266 2.86 -18.29 -4.84
N ASN A 267 2.76 -19.52 -4.31
CA ASN A 267 1.47 -20.18 -4.10
C ASN A 267 0.59 -19.40 -3.09
N TYR A 268 1.18 -18.88 -2.02
CA TYR A 268 0.51 -18.03 -1.05
C TYR A 268 -0.04 -16.74 -1.70
N THR A 269 0.76 -16.07 -2.52
CA THR A 269 0.32 -14.85 -3.20
C THR A 269 -0.87 -15.13 -4.12
N ARG A 270 -0.88 -16.27 -4.82
CA ARG A 270 -1.98 -16.69 -5.68
C ARG A 270 -3.23 -17.07 -4.88
N ASP A 271 -3.07 -17.79 -3.76
CA ASP A 271 -4.19 -18.18 -2.89
C ASP A 271 -4.91 -16.94 -2.35
N ILE A 272 -4.15 -15.93 -1.88
CA ILE A 272 -4.72 -14.66 -1.43
C ILE A 272 -5.30 -13.85 -2.59
N TYR A 273 -4.62 -13.76 -3.73
CA TYR A 273 -5.14 -13.05 -4.91
C TYR A 273 -6.53 -13.56 -5.33
N GLN A 274 -6.75 -14.87 -5.26
CA GLN A 274 -8.03 -15.52 -5.61
C GLN A 274 -9.11 -15.38 -4.52
N THR A 275 -8.77 -14.82 -3.37
CA THR A 275 -9.71 -14.61 -2.28
C THR A 275 -10.56 -13.36 -2.55
N GLU A 276 -11.88 -13.46 -2.30
CA GLU A 276 -12.81 -12.35 -2.43
C GLU A 276 -12.31 -11.09 -1.70
N GLY A 277 -12.46 -9.94 -2.33
CA GLY A 277 -11.98 -8.66 -1.80
C GLY A 277 -10.50 -8.35 -2.05
N PHE A 278 -9.68 -9.33 -2.46
CA PHE A 278 -8.30 -9.07 -2.88
C PHE A 278 -8.18 -8.85 -4.39
N TYR A 279 -8.74 -9.76 -5.19
CA TYR A 279 -8.74 -9.65 -6.66
C TYR A 279 -9.31 -8.31 -7.12
N ASP A 280 -10.48 -7.93 -6.61
CA ASP A 280 -11.24 -6.75 -7.06
C ASP A 280 -10.49 -5.43 -6.87
N TYR A 281 -9.66 -5.36 -5.82
CA TYR A 281 -8.90 -4.15 -5.45
C TYR A 281 -7.42 -4.22 -5.81
N THR A 282 -6.97 -5.34 -6.41
CA THR A 282 -5.64 -5.47 -6.99
C THR A 282 -5.66 -5.10 -8.47
N LYS A 283 -5.60 -3.82 -8.77
CA LYS A 283 -5.66 -3.28 -10.14
C LYS A 283 -4.30 -3.40 -10.82
N LEU A 284 -3.94 -4.61 -11.32
CA LEU A 284 -2.61 -4.94 -11.85
C LEU A 284 -2.10 -3.92 -12.89
N GLU A 285 -2.93 -3.52 -13.85
CA GLU A 285 -2.55 -2.54 -14.87
C GLU A 285 -2.32 -1.13 -14.29
N LEU A 286 -3.12 -0.71 -13.32
CA LEU A 286 -2.93 0.57 -12.64
C LEU A 286 -1.67 0.56 -11.76
N ILE A 287 -1.37 -0.57 -11.09
CA ILE A 287 -0.11 -0.76 -10.38
C ILE A 287 1.07 -0.63 -11.35
N LYS A 288 1.03 -1.31 -12.49
CA LYS A 288 2.08 -1.26 -13.51
C LYS A 288 2.27 0.16 -14.05
N ARG A 289 1.17 0.83 -14.43
CA ARG A 289 1.20 2.22 -14.91
C ARG A 289 1.82 3.18 -13.88
N HIS A 290 1.46 3.04 -12.61
CA HIS A 290 2.03 3.89 -11.56
C HIS A 290 3.56 3.79 -11.51
N TYR A 291 4.12 2.59 -11.48
CA TYR A 291 5.56 2.41 -11.33
C TYR A 291 6.36 2.67 -12.61
N GLN A 292 5.76 2.48 -13.78
CA GLN A 292 6.50 2.60 -15.06
C GLN A 292 6.23 3.93 -15.79
N GLN A 293 5.11 4.60 -15.55
CA GLN A 293 4.73 5.82 -16.27
C GLN A 293 4.68 7.07 -15.37
N SER A 294 4.52 6.93 -14.05
CA SER A 294 4.49 8.10 -13.18
C SER A 294 5.80 8.89 -13.29
N PRO A 295 5.78 10.21 -13.48
CA PRO A 295 6.97 11.00 -13.76
C PRO A 295 8.14 10.79 -12.80
N HIS A 296 7.83 10.70 -11.49
CA HIS A 296 8.84 10.49 -10.44
C HIS A 296 9.41 9.06 -10.38
N MET A 297 8.72 8.06 -10.98
CA MET A 297 9.19 6.67 -11.02
C MET A 297 9.87 6.32 -12.33
N ARG A 298 9.34 6.79 -13.47
CA ARG A 298 9.93 6.51 -14.78
C ARG A 298 11.34 7.07 -14.96
N ALA A 299 11.63 8.18 -14.29
CA ALA A 299 12.97 8.77 -14.30
C ALA A 299 14.03 7.79 -13.80
N LYS A 300 13.69 7.02 -12.76
CA LYS A 300 14.58 5.99 -12.21
C LYS A 300 14.87 4.85 -13.19
N LEU A 301 13.89 4.51 -14.03
CA LEU A 301 14.02 3.47 -15.05
C LEU A 301 14.71 3.95 -16.33
N GLY A 302 14.97 5.24 -16.48
CA GLY A 302 15.34 5.82 -17.76
C GLY A 302 14.23 5.68 -18.83
N ASN A 303 12.99 5.47 -18.40
CA ASN A 303 11.84 5.30 -19.29
C ASN A 303 11.31 6.66 -19.77
N VAL A 304 12.13 7.33 -20.60
CA VAL A 304 11.88 8.71 -21.07
C VAL A 304 10.53 8.83 -21.77
N TYR A 305 10.17 7.84 -22.56
CA TYR A 305 8.94 7.86 -23.37
C TYR A 305 7.69 7.39 -22.60
N GLY A 306 7.85 6.91 -21.36
CA GLY A 306 6.73 6.40 -20.56
C GLY A 306 6.09 5.13 -21.16
N LEU A 307 6.88 4.31 -21.84
CA LEU A 307 6.42 3.06 -22.43
C LEU A 307 6.05 2.05 -21.33
N LEU A 308 5.01 1.28 -21.57
CA LEU A 308 4.52 0.28 -20.66
C LEU A 308 4.87 -1.12 -21.14
N GLY A 309 5.72 -1.82 -20.41
CA GLY A 309 6.06 -3.21 -20.70
C GLY A 309 4.84 -4.14 -20.50
N ALA A 310 4.80 -5.26 -21.23
CA ALA A 310 3.72 -6.26 -21.07
C ALA A 310 3.65 -6.81 -19.63
N GLY A 311 4.81 -6.97 -18.98
CA GLY A 311 4.91 -7.54 -17.65
C GLY A 311 4.86 -9.07 -17.64
N PRO A 312 4.76 -9.71 -16.47
CA PRO A 312 4.65 -11.14 -16.34
C PRO A 312 3.29 -11.66 -16.82
N ASP A 313 3.20 -12.96 -17.08
CA ASP A 313 1.93 -13.62 -17.42
C ASP A 313 1.02 -13.76 -16.18
N ASN A 314 0.14 -12.78 -16.01
CA ASN A 314 -0.77 -12.71 -14.87
C ASN A 314 -1.85 -13.80 -14.85
N ARG A 315 -2.02 -14.59 -15.93
CA ARG A 315 -2.96 -15.73 -15.95
C ARG A 315 -2.57 -16.78 -14.90
N GLN A 316 -1.30 -16.90 -14.58
CA GLN A 316 -0.80 -17.81 -13.55
C GLN A 316 -1.33 -17.47 -12.15
N LEU A 317 -1.73 -16.22 -11.88
CA LEU A 317 -2.34 -15.82 -10.61
C LEU A 317 -3.66 -16.55 -10.33
N LEU A 318 -4.34 -17.03 -11.37
CA LEU A 318 -5.61 -17.78 -11.26
C LEU A 318 -5.43 -19.30 -11.22
N SER A 319 -4.20 -19.80 -11.27
CA SER A 319 -3.93 -21.25 -11.23
C SER A 319 -4.09 -21.81 -9.82
N THR A 320 -4.56 -23.05 -9.71
CA THR A 320 -4.70 -23.78 -8.44
C THR A 320 -3.41 -23.77 -7.64
N THR A 321 -3.50 -23.54 -6.34
CA THR A 321 -2.34 -23.42 -5.45
C THR A 321 -2.09 -24.67 -4.60
N GLY A 322 -3.14 -25.41 -4.26
CA GLY A 322 -3.09 -26.56 -3.37
C GLY A 322 -2.85 -26.21 -1.89
N ARG A 323 -2.87 -24.90 -1.53
CA ARG A 323 -2.59 -24.45 -0.17
C ARG A 323 -3.73 -24.70 0.82
N GLU A 324 -4.94 -24.93 0.34
CA GLU A 324 -6.08 -25.34 1.15
C GLU A 324 -5.76 -26.59 2.00
N LYS A 325 -4.86 -27.46 1.54
CA LYS A 325 -4.41 -28.67 2.25
C LYS A 325 -3.57 -28.37 3.50
N LEU A 326 -3.06 -27.15 3.64
CA LEU A 326 -2.27 -26.70 4.79
C LEU A 326 -3.15 -26.13 5.91
N SER A 327 -4.46 -25.99 5.69
CA SER A 327 -5.42 -25.47 6.68
C SER A 327 -6.15 -26.65 7.34
N ALA A 328 -6.41 -26.52 8.64
CA ALA A 328 -7.27 -27.46 9.37
C ALA A 328 -8.73 -27.40 8.88
N ASP A 329 -9.15 -26.23 8.38
CA ASP A 329 -10.43 -26.02 7.69
C ASP A 329 -10.15 -25.48 6.28
N PRO A 330 -10.18 -26.34 5.23
CA PRO A 330 -9.89 -25.94 3.86
C PRO A 330 -10.82 -24.89 3.26
N GLU A 331 -12.04 -24.78 3.75
CA GLU A 331 -13.04 -23.79 3.30
C GLU A 331 -12.83 -22.41 3.94
N ASN A 332 -11.99 -22.33 4.95
CA ASN A 332 -11.74 -21.11 5.69
C ASN A 332 -10.75 -20.20 4.95
N LYS A 333 -11.24 -19.03 4.50
CA LYS A 333 -10.44 -17.98 3.82
C LYS A 333 -10.53 -16.67 4.56
#